data_80f20d5c860e9450a51f0d739d0d9607
#
_entry.id   80f20d5c860e9450a51f0d739d0d9607
#
_cell.length_a   1.000
_cell.length_b   1.000
_cell.length_c   1.000
_cell.angle_alpha   90.00
_cell.angle_beta   90.00
_cell.angle_gamma   90.00
#
_symmetry.space_group_name_H-M   'P 1'
#
loop_
_entity.id
_entity.type
_entity.pdbx_description
1 polymer ?
#
loop_
_entity_poly.entity_id
_entity_poly.type
_entity_poly.pdbx_seq_one_letter_code
_entity_poly.pdbx_strand_id
1 'polypeptide(L)'
;GGSLINLSEKSITRKSNYGFEPVNNTAFGLNFNYFSEIPILTSLINKLPNINTDIPSNISVRSEFAYLKSSKPRSSGYDGSSSVYLDDFEGTQNKLDLRDFLSWKLSSVPVGFKGYDFGNNDIRSGFNRAKLSWYTIDPIFYGSRKPNDIDNNEISKNSSRRIYIDEIFPQVDLYQGESRVQTTLDLTYYPSEKGPYNNNVSVDFNQNINENWAGIFRKINTTNFQKSNVEYIQFWILDNFSEDLSDDELGEIVFHLGNISEDILPDGKKQYENGLPVDESDTFQSSVWGNTPSTQSIIYAFNNIESQRQKQDLGYDGLNDNEELSNYSNGNPDDPAGDNYEYYLQRSGSILNRYKNYNGTQGNSPTQTTPNQRGSTNLPDVEDVNNDNTMNRINSYFEYRIPIRRYNTKQNNPFISDVRENTNVQLANGSTTSSRWLQFKIPIFPEYYEGTNFSNYFERVNGISDLKSIRFIRMVLKGFQSQTTLRFATLDLIKTDWKR
;
A
#
# COMPACT_ATOMS: atom_id res chain seq x y z
N GLY A 1 -20.57 -40.83 -23.24
CA GLY A 1 -20.47 -41.17 -21.81
C GLY A 1 -21.37 -40.26 -20.98
N GLY A 2 -21.72 -40.72 -19.78
CA GLY A 2 -22.50 -39.93 -18.82
C GLY A 2 -21.87 -40.01 -17.47
N SER A 3 -21.94 -38.94 -16.68
CA SER A 3 -21.49 -38.84 -15.29
C SER A 3 -22.58 -38.26 -14.40
N LEU A 4 -22.69 -38.81 -13.20
CA LEU A 4 -23.57 -38.29 -12.15
C LEU A 4 -22.76 -38.19 -10.87
N ILE A 5 -22.72 -36.99 -10.30
CA ILE A 5 -22.03 -36.72 -9.05
C ILE A 5 -23.03 -36.09 -8.09
N ASN A 6 -23.12 -36.65 -6.88
CA ASN A 6 -23.92 -36.06 -5.79
C ASN A 6 -22.99 -35.74 -4.63
N LEU A 7 -22.95 -34.48 -4.23
CA LEU A 7 -22.26 -33.99 -3.05
C LEU A 7 -23.31 -33.64 -2.00
N SER A 8 -23.29 -34.30 -0.86
CA SER A 8 -24.18 -34.03 0.27
C SER A 8 -23.40 -33.89 1.55
N GLU A 9 -23.34 -32.70 2.06
CA GLU A 9 -22.69 -32.37 3.33
C GLU A 9 -23.67 -32.35 4.49
N LYS A 10 -23.20 -32.69 5.67
CA LYS A 10 -23.96 -32.55 6.94
C LYS A 10 -23.29 -31.46 7.77
N SER A 11 -24.08 -30.51 8.26
CA SER A 11 -23.61 -29.55 9.24
C SER A 11 -23.19 -30.25 10.52
N ILE A 12 -21.99 -30.02 10.97
CA ILE A 12 -21.44 -30.51 12.25
C ILE A 12 -21.96 -29.65 13.41
N THR A 13 -22.26 -28.38 13.13
CA THR A 13 -22.77 -27.42 14.12
C THR A 13 -24.25 -27.09 13.85
N ARG A 14 -24.99 -26.75 14.91
CA ARG A 14 -26.41 -26.37 14.81
C ARG A 14 -26.61 -25.03 14.09
N LYS A 15 -25.57 -24.21 14.00
CA LYS A 15 -25.57 -22.91 13.31
C LYS A 15 -24.43 -22.94 12.31
N SER A 16 -24.75 -22.87 11.02
CA SER A 16 -23.75 -22.71 9.96
C SER A 16 -23.43 -21.23 9.79
N ASN A 17 -22.14 -20.92 9.64
CA ASN A 17 -21.70 -19.57 9.32
C ASN A 17 -21.90 -19.28 7.83
N TYR A 18 -22.06 -18.02 7.48
CA TYR A 18 -22.18 -17.57 6.10
C TYR A 18 -20.94 -18.00 5.29
N GLY A 19 -21.18 -18.63 4.13
CA GLY A 19 -20.12 -19.21 3.30
C GLY A 19 -19.67 -20.61 3.70
N PHE A 20 -20.23 -21.20 4.78
CA PHE A 20 -19.96 -22.58 5.24
C PHE A 20 -21.24 -23.39 5.38
N GLU A 21 -22.30 -23.01 4.64
CA GLU A 21 -23.53 -23.77 4.61
C GLU A 21 -23.28 -25.13 3.97
N PRO A 22 -23.85 -26.21 4.56
CA PRO A 22 -23.69 -27.54 3.99
C PRO A 22 -24.29 -27.62 2.60
N VAL A 23 -23.53 -28.12 1.66
CA VAL A 23 -23.89 -28.22 0.24
C VAL A 23 -24.60 -29.54 -0.02
N ASN A 24 -25.69 -29.50 -0.80
CA ASN A 24 -26.34 -30.69 -1.33
C ASN A 24 -26.64 -30.48 -2.83
N ASN A 25 -25.70 -30.83 -3.65
CA ASN A 25 -25.74 -30.62 -5.10
C ASN A 25 -25.64 -31.93 -5.86
N THR A 26 -26.38 -32.02 -6.96
CA THR A 26 -26.27 -33.12 -7.91
C THR A 26 -25.86 -32.57 -9.25
N ALA A 27 -24.69 -32.96 -9.75
CA ALA A 27 -24.21 -32.65 -11.08
C ALA A 27 -24.47 -33.80 -12.03
N PHE A 28 -25.00 -33.53 -13.22
CA PHE A 28 -25.21 -34.48 -14.28
C PHE A 28 -24.47 -33.99 -15.53
N GLY A 29 -23.66 -34.86 -16.11
CA GLY A 29 -22.90 -34.58 -17.32
C GLY A 29 -23.16 -35.64 -18.38
N LEU A 30 -23.30 -35.22 -19.63
CA LEU A 30 -23.32 -36.08 -20.82
C LEU A 30 -22.27 -35.58 -21.80
N ASN A 31 -21.44 -36.51 -22.29
CA ASN A 31 -20.58 -36.24 -23.41
C ASN A 31 -20.90 -37.19 -24.56
N PHE A 32 -20.91 -36.66 -25.73
CA PHE A 32 -21.17 -37.41 -26.97
C PHE A 32 -20.10 -37.08 -27.98
N ASN A 33 -19.42 -38.13 -28.45
CA ASN A 33 -18.45 -38.04 -29.54
C ASN A 33 -18.90 -39.00 -30.64
N TYR A 34 -19.15 -38.47 -31.82
CA TYR A 34 -19.50 -39.21 -32.97
C TYR A 34 -18.51 -38.90 -34.09
N PHE A 35 -17.99 -39.97 -34.69
CA PHE A 35 -17.14 -39.89 -35.87
C PHE A 35 -17.66 -40.89 -36.88
N SER A 36 -17.88 -40.44 -38.11
CA SER A 36 -18.29 -41.34 -39.22
C SER A 36 -17.74 -40.84 -40.56
N GLU A 37 -17.39 -41.76 -41.39
CA GLU A 37 -17.10 -41.46 -42.79
C GLU A 37 -18.43 -41.35 -43.55
N ILE A 38 -18.55 -40.36 -44.42
CA ILE A 38 -19.74 -40.10 -45.23
C ILE A 38 -19.37 -40.10 -46.71
N PRO A 39 -19.44 -41.26 -47.38
CA PRO A 39 -19.08 -41.40 -48.81
C PRO A 39 -19.94 -40.51 -49.73
N ILE A 40 -21.16 -40.20 -49.30
CA ILE A 40 -22.08 -39.32 -50.04
C ILE A 40 -21.52 -37.92 -50.18
N LEU A 41 -20.86 -37.39 -49.14
CA LEU A 41 -20.22 -36.08 -49.20
C LEU A 41 -19.05 -36.05 -50.18
N THR A 42 -18.25 -37.09 -50.22
CA THR A 42 -17.16 -37.24 -51.20
C THR A 42 -17.72 -37.26 -52.61
N SER A 43 -18.81 -38.02 -52.84
CA SER A 43 -19.51 -38.08 -54.13
C SER A 43 -20.11 -36.73 -54.55
N LEU A 44 -20.62 -35.96 -53.63
CA LEU A 44 -21.14 -34.59 -53.86
C LEU A 44 -20.01 -33.60 -54.21
N ILE A 45 -18.89 -33.69 -53.54
CA ILE A 45 -17.72 -32.83 -53.80
C ILE A 45 -17.13 -33.12 -55.19
N ASN A 46 -17.07 -34.41 -55.61
CA ASN A 46 -16.60 -34.79 -56.92
C ASN A 46 -17.52 -34.39 -58.09
N LYS A 47 -18.72 -33.87 -57.83
CA LYS A 47 -19.58 -33.21 -58.80
C LYS A 47 -19.24 -31.76 -59.08
N LEU A 48 -18.37 -31.17 -58.29
CA LEU A 48 -17.90 -29.81 -58.52
C LEU A 48 -16.83 -29.82 -59.65
N PRO A 49 -16.85 -28.81 -60.53
CA PRO A 49 -15.86 -28.77 -61.63
C PRO A 49 -14.44 -28.62 -61.08
N ASN A 50 -13.51 -29.35 -61.57
CA ASN A 50 -12.08 -29.37 -61.19
C ASN A 50 -11.75 -30.00 -59.83
N ILE A 51 -12.67 -30.74 -59.22
CA ILE A 51 -12.38 -31.51 -57.98
C ILE A 51 -12.62 -32.97 -58.25
N ASN A 52 -11.59 -33.80 -58.10
CA ASN A 52 -11.66 -35.21 -58.09
C ASN A 52 -10.79 -35.76 -56.97
N THR A 53 -11.42 -36.26 -55.91
CA THR A 53 -10.72 -36.76 -54.73
C THR A 53 -11.23 -38.14 -54.34
N ASP A 54 -10.30 -39.06 -54.05
CA ASP A 54 -10.58 -40.37 -53.47
C ASP A 54 -10.52 -40.39 -51.94
N ILE A 55 -10.24 -39.22 -51.29
CA ILE A 55 -10.17 -39.13 -49.84
C ILE A 55 -11.57 -39.15 -49.26
N PRO A 56 -11.92 -40.11 -48.37
CA PRO A 56 -13.24 -40.17 -47.77
C PRO A 56 -13.53 -38.95 -46.94
N SER A 57 -14.67 -38.31 -47.16
CA SER A 57 -15.17 -37.22 -46.29
C SER A 57 -15.64 -37.81 -44.98
N ASN A 58 -15.31 -37.14 -43.89
CA ASN A 58 -15.75 -37.54 -42.54
C ASN A 58 -16.49 -36.42 -41.83
N ILE A 59 -17.35 -36.80 -40.90
CA ILE A 59 -18.01 -35.93 -39.97
C ILE A 59 -17.59 -36.26 -38.53
N SER A 60 -17.20 -35.26 -37.77
CA SER A 60 -16.93 -35.39 -36.36
C SER A 60 -17.86 -34.43 -35.58
N VAL A 61 -18.67 -34.99 -34.71
CA VAL A 61 -19.56 -34.23 -33.84
C VAL A 61 -19.15 -34.48 -32.38
N ARG A 62 -18.82 -33.41 -31.68
CA ARG A 62 -18.60 -33.45 -30.23
C ARG A 62 -19.66 -32.59 -29.56
N SER A 63 -20.30 -33.12 -28.52
CA SER A 63 -21.28 -32.41 -27.74
C SER A 63 -21.08 -32.74 -26.29
N GLU A 64 -21.12 -31.71 -25.47
CA GLU A 64 -21.05 -31.80 -24.00
C GLU A 64 -22.25 -31.08 -23.41
N PHE A 65 -22.85 -31.70 -22.43
CA PHE A 65 -23.96 -31.13 -21.69
C PHE A 65 -23.69 -31.33 -20.19
N ALA A 66 -23.77 -30.24 -19.41
CA ALA A 66 -23.67 -30.30 -17.96
C ALA A 66 -24.88 -29.61 -17.33
N TYR A 67 -25.40 -30.22 -16.30
CA TYR A 67 -26.52 -29.68 -15.53
C TYR A 67 -26.26 -29.85 -14.04
N LEU A 68 -26.38 -28.76 -13.28
CA LEU A 68 -26.22 -28.75 -11.84
C LEU A 68 -27.56 -28.44 -11.16
N LYS A 69 -28.01 -29.36 -10.30
CA LYS A 69 -29.22 -29.23 -9.51
C LYS A 69 -28.87 -29.05 -8.04
N SER A 70 -29.28 -27.93 -7.46
CA SER A 70 -29.20 -27.71 -6.02
C SER A 70 -30.36 -28.40 -5.30
N SER A 71 -30.12 -28.86 -4.11
CA SER A 71 -31.15 -29.42 -3.21
C SER A 71 -30.94 -28.89 -1.80
N LYS A 72 -32.01 -28.82 -1.03
CA LYS A 72 -31.95 -28.41 0.38
C LYS A 72 -31.10 -29.40 1.18
N PRO A 73 -30.21 -28.94 2.06
CA PRO A 73 -29.54 -29.82 3.01
C PRO A 73 -30.58 -30.51 3.88
N ARG A 74 -30.47 -31.82 4.02
CA ARG A 74 -31.46 -32.65 4.79
C ARG A 74 -31.55 -32.31 6.27
N SER A 75 -30.63 -31.53 6.79
CA SER A 75 -30.52 -31.19 8.22
C SER A 75 -30.95 -29.75 8.56
N SER A 76 -31.25 -28.91 7.57
CA SER A 76 -31.64 -27.53 7.83
C SER A 76 -33.15 -27.38 7.86
N GLY A 77 -33.70 -26.92 8.98
CA GLY A 77 -35.11 -26.54 9.13
C GLY A 77 -35.44 -25.20 8.44
N TYR A 78 -34.78 -24.84 7.37
CA TYR A 78 -35.01 -23.61 6.63
C TYR A 78 -36.11 -23.79 5.59
N ASP A 79 -37.14 -22.98 5.71
CA ASP A 79 -38.22 -22.84 4.72
C ASP A 79 -37.87 -21.89 3.56
N GLY A 80 -36.65 -21.95 3.05
CA GLY A 80 -36.20 -21.12 1.95
C GLY A 80 -36.00 -21.89 0.64
N SER A 81 -35.89 -21.20 -0.48
CA SER A 81 -35.42 -21.77 -1.75
C SER A 81 -33.95 -22.15 -1.62
N SER A 82 -33.57 -23.34 -2.10
CA SER A 82 -32.16 -23.70 -2.19
C SER A 82 -31.49 -22.90 -3.31
N SER A 83 -30.32 -22.34 -3.03
CA SER A 83 -29.48 -21.70 -4.03
C SER A 83 -28.23 -22.54 -4.27
N VAL A 84 -27.76 -22.58 -5.51
CA VAL A 84 -26.42 -23.09 -5.85
C VAL A 84 -25.52 -21.88 -5.90
N TYR A 85 -24.50 -21.87 -5.05
CA TYR A 85 -23.36 -21.03 -5.32
C TYR A 85 -22.51 -21.75 -6.37
N LEU A 86 -22.61 -21.37 -7.63
CA LEU A 86 -21.49 -21.47 -8.51
C LEU A 86 -20.46 -20.54 -7.92
N ASP A 87 -19.33 -21.07 -7.53
CA ASP A 87 -18.20 -20.26 -7.15
C ASP A 87 -17.95 -19.34 -8.34
N ASP A 88 -18.21 -18.06 -8.13
CA ASP A 88 -17.97 -17.05 -9.14
C ASP A 88 -16.45 -16.89 -9.20
N PHE A 89 -15.81 -17.76 -9.99
CA PHE A 89 -14.36 -17.69 -10.20
C PHE A 89 -13.92 -16.30 -10.70
N GLU A 90 -14.84 -15.52 -11.26
CA GLU A 90 -14.61 -14.11 -11.61
C GLU A 90 -14.57 -13.20 -10.38
N GLY A 91 -15.17 -13.60 -9.26
CA GLY A 91 -15.16 -12.88 -7.99
C GLY A 91 -13.97 -13.20 -7.10
N THR A 92 -13.18 -14.23 -7.40
CA THR A 92 -12.00 -14.60 -6.59
C THR A 92 -10.91 -13.54 -6.77
N GLN A 93 -10.73 -12.70 -5.77
CA GLN A 93 -9.72 -11.64 -5.74
C GLN A 93 -8.56 -12.04 -4.85
N ASN A 94 -7.42 -12.33 -5.45
CA ASN A 94 -6.17 -12.40 -4.71
C ASN A 94 -5.64 -10.99 -4.45
N LYS A 95 -5.20 -10.72 -3.23
CA LYS A 95 -4.72 -9.40 -2.83
C LYS A 95 -3.28 -9.45 -2.35
N LEU A 96 -2.52 -8.41 -2.69
CA LEU A 96 -1.22 -8.14 -2.12
C LEU A 96 -1.38 -7.00 -1.10
N ASP A 97 -1.32 -7.32 0.18
CA ASP A 97 -1.43 -6.34 1.27
C ASP A 97 -0.16 -5.46 1.35
N LEU A 98 -0.36 -4.15 1.36
CA LEU A 98 0.70 -3.15 1.40
C LEU A 98 0.79 -2.43 2.75
N ARG A 99 0.02 -2.82 3.78
CA ARG A 99 -0.07 -2.13 5.07
C ARG A 99 1.12 -2.32 6.00
N ASP A 100 2.06 -3.22 5.69
CA ASP A 100 3.25 -3.36 6.50
C ASP A 100 4.07 -2.07 6.49
N PHE A 101 4.03 -1.33 7.61
CA PHE A 101 4.68 -0.02 7.73
C PHE A 101 6.21 -0.10 7.65
N LEU A 102 6.82 -1.23 8.05
CA LEU A 102 8.28 -1.43 7.98
C LEU A 102 8.79 -1.56 6.54
N SER A 103 7.93 -1.94 5.61
CA SER A 103 8.27 -2.07 4.19
C SER A 103 8.31 -0.73 3.46
N TRP A 104 7.77 0.32 4.05
CA TRP A 104 7.78 1.66 3.48
C TRP A 104 9.02 2.44 3.93
N LYS A 105 9.61 3.18 3.03
CA LYS A 105 10.77 4.05 3.26
C LYS A 105 10.48 5.47 2.76
N LEU A 106 11.25 6.44 3.25
CA LEU A 106 11.16 7.83 2.80
C LEU A 106 11.38 7.91 1.28
N SER A 107 10.55 8.69 0.59
CA SER A 107 10.60 8.79 -0.88
C SER A 107 11.58 9.86 -1.38
N SER A 108 12.21 9.59 -2.51
CA SER A 108 12.83 10.62 -3.35
C SER A 108 11.81 11.62 -3.90
N VAL A 109 12.28 12.77 -4.38
CA VAL A 109 11.43 13.83 -4.97
C VAL A 109 10.76 13.32 -6.24
N PRO A 110 9.41 13.42 -6.37
CA PRO A 110 8.71 13.03 -7.58
C PRO A 110 8.96 14.01 -8.75
N VAL A 111 8.95 13.51 -9.96
CA VAL A 111 9.01 14.33 -11.18
C VAL A 111 7.82 15.30 -11.21
N GLY A 112 8.09 16.55 -11.56
CA GLY A 112 7.06 17.59 -11.62
C GLY A 112 6.61 18.18 -10.28
N PHE A 113 7.11 17.64 -9.15
CA PHE A 113 6.90 18.25 -7.84
C PHE A 113 7.95 19.33 -7.59
N LYS A 114 7.57 20.32 -6.80
CA LYS A 114 8.50 21.39 -6.45
C LYS A 114 9.73 20.82 -5.73
N GLY A 115 10.89 21.24 -6.18
CA GLY A 115 12.17 20.68 -5.76
C GLY A 115 12.83 19.78 -6.80
N TYR A 116 12.07 19.11 -7.66
CA TYR A 116 12.63 18.22 -8.68
C TYR A 116 13.52 18.95 -9.69
N ASP A 117 13.11 20.15 -10.11
CA ASP A 117 13.80 20.94 -11.16
C ASP A 117 15.18 21.47 -10.72
N PHE A 118 15.51 21.45 -9.44
CA PHE A 118 16.84 21.84 -8.98
C PHE A 118 17.94 20.82 -9.35
N GLY A 119 17.53 19.60 -9.70
CA GLY A 119 18.42 18.56 -10.18
C GLY A 119 19.31 17.94 -9.10
N ASN A 120 20.35 17.23 -9.55
CA ASN A 120 21.24 16.52 -8.67
C ASN A 120 22.21 17.46 -7.96
N ASN A 121 22.59 17.10 -6.73
CA ASN A 121 23.56 17.78 -5.90
C ASN A 121 23.19 19.24 -5.57
N ASP A 122 21.87 19.46 -5.39
CA ASP A 122 21.32 20.74 -4.97
C ASP A 122 20.38 20.54 -3.79
N ILE A 123 20.74 21.07 -2.64
CA ILE A 123 19.99 20.91 -1.38
C ILE A 123 18.56 21.48 -1.47
N ARG A 124 18.32 22.40 -2.39
CA ARG A 124 16.97 22.98 -2.61
C ARG A 124 15.94 21.96 -3.08
N SER A 125 16.38 20.82 -3.59
CA SER A 125 15.46 19.73 -3.95
C SER A 125 14.66 19.18 -2.75
N GLY A 126 15.17 19.35 -1.53
CA GLY A 126 14.45 19.01 -0.29
C GLY A 126 13.49 20.07 0.24
N PHE A 127 13.47 21.31 -0.31
CA PHE A 127 12.82 22.48 0.30
C PHE A 127 11.30 22.36 0.52
N ASN A 128 10.62 21.58 -0.24
CA ASN A 128 9.18 21.39 -0.11
C ASN A 128 8.79 20.04 0.51
N ARG A 129 9.78 19.26 0.98
CA ARG A 129 9.50 18.05 1.73
C ARG A 129 8.94 18.40 3.10
N ALA A 130 7.71 18.01 3.36
CA ALA A 130 7.03 18.18 4.64
C ALA A 130 7.14 16.91 5.51
N LYS A 131 6.84 17.03 6.79
CA LYS A 131 6.90 15.92 7.75
C LYS A 131 5.74 14.95 7.49
N LEU A 132 6.07 13.66 7.47
CA LEU A 132 5.15 12.54 7.39
C LEU A 132 5.56 11.47 8.38
N SER A 133 4.61 10.97 9.14
CA SER A 133 4.77 9.79 9.98
C SER A 133 3.92 8.66 9.42
N TRP A 134 4.47 7.43 9.39
CA TRP A 134 3.70 6.24 8.99
C TRP A 134 3.94 5.13 10.00
N TYR A 135 2.86 4.52 10.49
CA TYR A 135 2.93 3.60 11.61
C TYR A 135 1.69 2.72 11.70
N THR A 136 1.76 1.74 12.58
CA THR A 136 0.61 1.01 13.11
C THR A 136 0.58 1.22 14.61
N ILE A 137 -0.57 1.62 15.16
CA ILE A 137 -0.69 1.88 16.59
C ILE A 137 -0.56 0.57 17.37
N ASP A 138 0.41 0.53 18.29
CA ASP A 138 0.68 -0.65 19.13
C ASP A 138 -0.52 -0.95 20.04
N PRO A 139 -0.94 -2.22 20.13
CA PRO A 139 -2.00 -2.64 21.05
C PRO A 139 -1.78 -2.30 22.53
N ILE A 140 -0.54 -2.00 22.94
CA ILE A 140 -0.21 -1.61 24.31
C ILE A 140 -1.00 -0.38 24.78
N PHE A 141 -1.28 0.57 23.86
CA PHE A 141 -2.03 1.78 24.17
C PHE A 141 -3.50 1.52 24.53
N TYR A 142 -4.03 0.38 24.21
CA TYR A 142 -5.41 -0.01 24.49
C TYR A 142 -5.53 -1.01 25.65
N GLY A 143 -4.41 -1.41 26.24
CA GLY A 143 -4.35 -2.38 27.32
C GLY A 143 -4.13 -1.77 28.71
N SER A 144 -4.06 -2.62 29.71
CA SER A 144 -3.77 -2.21 31.11
C SER A 144 -2.35 -1.67 31.32
N ARG A 145 -1.43 -1.95 30.38
CA ARG A 145 -0.04 -1.48 30.41
C ARG A 145 0.21 -0.22 29.59
N LYS A 146 -0.84 0.51 29.25
CA LYS A 146 -0.71 1.78 28.52
C LYS A 146 0.03 2.82 29.37
N PRO A 147 0.78 3.74 28.76
CA PRO A 147 1.40 4.86 29.46
C PRO A 147 0.38 5.67 30.26
N ASN A 148 0.76 6.18 31.43
CA ASN A 148 -0.14 6.87 32.37
C ASN A 148 -0.73 8.18 31.80
N ASP A 149 -0.05 8.81 30.88
CA ASP A 149 -0.48 10.04 30.19
C ASP A 149 -1.44 9.80 29.02
N ILE A 150 -1.73 8.54 28.69
CA ILE A 150 -2.74 8.15 27.69
C ILE A 150 -4.04 7.82 28.42
N ASP A 151 -4.99 8.73 28.36
CA ASP A 151 -6.33 8.52 28.92
C ASP A 151 -7.29 7.85 27.92
N ASN A 152 -8.52 7.58 28.36
CA ASN A 152 -9.52 6.98 27.52
C ASN A 152 -10.06 7.96 26.46
N ASN A 153 -9.93 9.27 26.65
CA ASN A 153 -10.35 10.25 25.65
C ASN A 153 -9.37 10.27 24.48
N GLU A 154 -8.05 10.14 24.77
CA GLU A 154 -7.04 10.06 23.71
C GLU A 154 -7.29 8.86 22.79
N ILE A 155 -7.52 7.67 23.35
CA ILE A 155 -7.81 6.45 22.58
C ILE A 155 -9.26 6.34 22.09
N SER A 156 -10.04 7.39 22.23
CA SER A 156 -11.40 7.53 21.67
C SER A 156 -11.45 8.44 20.45
N LYS A 157 -10.37 9.17 20.13
CA LYS A 157 -10.31 10.03 18.95
C LYS A 157 -10.27 9.20 17.66
N ASN A 158 -10.86 9.69 16.59
CA ASN A 158 -10.83 9.01 15.29
C ASN A 158 -9.41 8.74 14.79
N SER A 159 -8.45 9.61 15.10
CA SER A 159 -7.03 9.47 14.74
C SER A 159 -6.29 8.37 15.49
N SER A 160 -6.82 7.91 16.66
CA SER A 160 -6.09 7.01 17.55
C SER A 160 -6.90 5.85 18.12
N ARG A 161 -8.22 5.84 17.95
CA ARG A 161 -9.07 4.77 18.48
C ARG A 161 -8.79 3.41 17.84
N ARG A 162 -9.09 2.35 18.57
CA ARG A 162 -9.07 0.98 18.03
C ARG A 162 -10.18 0.83 16.99
N ILE A 163 -9.84 0.17 15.88
CA ILE A 163 -10.79 -0.14 14.82
C ILE A 163 -11.17 -1.62 14.91
N TYR A 164 -12.45 -1.92 14.66
CA TYR A 164 -12.96 -3.27 14.64
C TYR A 164 -13.40 -3.69 13.24
N ILE A 165 -13.27 -4.98 12.94
CA ILE A 165 -13.58 -5.55 11.61
C ILE A 165 -15.02 -5.28 11.22
N ASP A 166 -15.95 -5.37 12.15
CA ASP A 166 -17.39 -5.17 11.95
C ASP A 166 -17.77 -3.73 11.55
N GLU A 167 -16.89 -2.74 11.80
CA GLU A 167 -17.10 -1.38 11.30
C GLU A 167 -17.01 -1.29 9.77
N ILE A 168 -16.21 -2.15 9.15
CA ILE A 168 -15.93 -2.12 7.71
C ILE A 168 -16.57 -3.32 7.02
N PHE A 169 -16.50 -4.47 7.65
CA PHE A 169 -16.93 -5.77 7.13
C PHE A 169 -17.95 -6.42 8.08
N PRO A 170 -19.16 -5.86 8.23
CA PRO A 170 -20.17 -6.37 9.18
C PRO A 170 -20.67 -7.77 8.85
N GLN A 171 -20.39 -8.27 7.65
CA GLN A 171 -20.81 -9.58 7.16
C GLN A 171 -19.79 -10.69 7.45
N VAL A 172 -18.60 -10.33 7.97
CA VAL A 172 -17.56 -11.30 8.29
C VAL A 172 -17.86 -11.92 9.64
N ASP A 173 -18.20 -13.20 9.64
CA ASP A 173 -18.32 -13.99 10.87
C ASP A 173 -16.93 -14.48 11.29
N LEU A 174 -16.50 -14.08 12.47
CA LEU A 174 -15.23 -14.49 13.04
C LEU A 174 -15.38 -15.79 13.83
N TYR A 175 -14.43 -16.70 13.68
CA TYR A 175 -14.37 -17.90 14.50
C TYR A 175 -14.07 -17.56 15.97
N GLN A 176 -14.49 -18.46 16.87
CA GLN A 176 -14.19 -18.28 18.28
C GLN A 176 -12.67 -18.27 18.52
N GLY A 177 -12.16 -17.17 19.09
CA GLY A 177 -10.74 -16.93 19.33
C GLY A 177 -10.04 -16.06 18.30
N GLU A 178 -10.69 -15.70 17.18
CA GLU A 178 -10.15 -14.73 16.26
C GLU A 178 -10.26 -13.30 16.79
N SER A 179 -9.28 -12.48 16.44
CA SER A 179 -9.28 -11.07 16.83
C SER A 179 -10.30 -10.28 16.01
N ARG A 180 -11.16 -9.54 16.70
CA ARG A 180 -12.08 -8.58 16.06
C ARG A 180 -11.41 -7.26 15.67
N VAL A 181 -10.12 -7.10 16.00
CA VAL A 181 -9.39 -5.85 15.76
C VAL A 181 -8.88 -5.79 14.33
N GLN A 182 -9.24 -4.72 13.64
CA GLN A 182 -8.70 -4.38 12.33
C GLN A 182 -7.44 -3.53 12.51
N THR A 183 -6.29 -4.09 12.13
CA THR A 183 -5.03 -3.33 12.10
C THR A 183 -5.03 -2.34 10.94
N THR A 184 -4.60 -1.11 11.20
CA THR A 184 -4.52 -0.03 10.21
C THR A 184 -3.06 0.33 9.92
N LEU A 185 -2.78 0.76 8.70
CA LEU A 185 -1.63 1.60 8.38
C LEU A 185 -2.08 3.05 8.54
N ASP A 186 -1.46 3.76 9.46
CA ASP A 186 -1.79 5.13 9.77
C ASP A 186 -0.69 6.06 9.23
N LEU A 187 -1.08 7.10 8.51
CA LEU A 187 -0.20 8.15 8.00
C LEU A 187 -0.64 9.48 8.60
N THR A 188 0.26 10.19 9.24
CA THR A 188 -0.01 11.55 9.69
C THR A 188 0.90 12.52 8.96
N TYR A 189 0.29 13.40 8.17
CA TYR A 189 0.94 14.41 7.36
C TYR A 189 0.86 15.79 8.03
N TYR A 190 2.00 16.45 8.11
CA TYR A 190 2.17 17.78 8.73
C TYR A 190 2.63 18.78 7.66
N PRO A 191 1.73 19.37 6.89
CA PRO A 191 2.10 20.20 5.72
C PRO A 191 2.86 21.48 6.08
N SER A 192 2.69 22.00 7.31
CA SER A 192 3.38 23.20 7.81
C SER A 192 4.69 22.89 8.53
N GLU A 193 5.08 21.61 8.65
CA GLU A 193 6.31 21.22 9.33
C GLU A 193 7.29 20.63 8.33
N LYS A 194 8.56 20.99 8.46
CA LYS A 194 9.64 20.47 7.61
C LYS A 194 9.82 18.98 7.86
N GLY A 195 9.94 18.23 6.78
CA GLY A 195 10.30 16.82 6.81
C GLY A 195 11.82 16.61 6.86
N PRO A 196 12.26 15.34 6.87
CA PRO A 196 13.68 15.00 6.86
C PRO A 196 14.42 15.63 5.67
N TYR A 197 15.62 16.11 5.93
CA TYR A 197 16.52 16.72 4.93
C TYR A 197 15.94 17.95 4.22
N ASN A 198 15.06 18.69 4.90
CA ASN A 198 14.52 19.94 4.40
C ASN A 198 15.28 21.14 4.98
N ASN A 199 16.18 21.71 4.18
CA ASN A 199 16.96 22.89 4.54
C ASN A 199 16.32 24.22 4.06
N ASN A 200 15.02 24.30 3.94
CA ASN A 200 14.36 25.54 3.54
C ASN A 200 14.43 26.57 4.67
N VAL A 201 15.22 27.62 4.45
CA VAL A 201 15.38 28.75 5.39
C VAL A 201 14.33 29.85 5.16
N SER A 202 13.59 29.78 4.09
CA SER A 202 12.59 30.78 3.70
C SER A 202 11.30 30.63 4.52
N VAL A 203 10.67 31.76 4.81
CA VAL A 203 9.30 31.81 5.35
C VAL A 203 8.25 31.27 4.37
N ASP A 204 8.62 31.10 3.10
CA ASP A 204 7.72 30.63 2.04
C ASP A 204 7.23 29.20 2.24
N PHE A 205 7.93 28.37 3.02
CA PHE A 205 7.49 27.01 3.33
C PHE A 205 6.08 26.98 3.93
N ASN A 206 5.78 27.90 4.87
CA ASN A 206 4.45 28.00 5.48
C ASN A 206 3.46 28.88 4.70
N GLN A 207 3.94 29.69 3.76
CA GLN A 207 3.09 30.52 2.91
C GLN A 207 2.50 29.74 1.73
N ASN A 208 3.23 28.76 1.21
CA ASN A 208 2.86 27.97 0.05
C ASN A 208 2.62 26.50 0.43
N ILE A 209 1.84 26.25 1.48
CA ILE A 209 1.57 24.91 2.02
C ILE A 209 1.08 23.92 0.94
N ASN A 210 0.32 24.40 -0.05
CA ASN A 210 -0.18 23.59 -1.17
C ASN A 210 0.92 22.93 -2.03
N GLU A 211 2.11 23.54 -2.06
CA GLU A 211 3.25 23.01 -2.81
C GLU A 211 4.07 22.01 -2.01
N ASN A 212 3.83 21.95 -0.70
CA ASN A 212 4.51 21.02 0.17
C ASN A 212 3.97 19.61 -0.05
N TRP A 213 4.87 18.66 0.02
CA TRP A 213 4.56 17.25 -0.20
C TRP A 213 5.35 16.37 0.76
N ALA A 214 4.83 15.17 1.00
CA ALA A 214 5.58 14.12 1.64
C ALA A 214 5.22 12.77 1.03
N GLY A 215 6.17 11.87 0.94
CA GLY A 215 5.96 10.59 0.30
C GLY A 215 6.77 9.47 0.89
N ILE A 216 6.23 8.28 0.76
CA ILE A 216 6.86 7.01 1.09
C ILE A 216 6.80 6.07 -0.10
N PHE A 217 7.78 5.18 -0.22
CA PHE A 217 7.79 4.19 -1.28
C PHE A 217 8.28 2.83 -0.78
N ARG A 218 7.96 1.80 -1.52
CA ARG A 218 8.40 0.43 -1.23
C ARG A 218 8.59 -0.38 -2.50
N LYS A 219 9.39 -1.44 -2.40
CA LYS A 219 9.54 -2.42 -3.47
C LYS A 219 8.30 -3.26 -3.66
N ILE A 220 8.08 -3.72 -4.89
CA ILE A 220 7.06 -4.68 -5.27
C ILE A 220 7.72 -5.97 -5.76
N ASN A 221 7.39 -7.10 -5.15
CA ASN A 221 7.98 -8.39 -5.51
C ASN A 221 7.39 -8.95 -6.82
N THR A 222 6.14 -8.63 -7.12
CA THR A 222 5.47 -9.00 -8.37
C THR A 222 5.61 -7.88 -9.37
N THR A 223 6.65 -7.90 -10.19
CA THR A 223 6.98 -6.77 -11.07
C THR A 223 6.16 -6.72 -12.36
N ASN A 224 5.70 -7.85 -12.87
CA ASN A 224 4.91 -7.91 -14.09
C ASN A 224 3.41 -7.95 -13.76
N PHE A 225 2.77 -6.78 -13.71
CA PHE A 225 1.36 -6.65 -13.36
C PHE A 225 0.42 -7.18 -14.45
N GLN A 226 0.82 -7.10 -15.72
CA GLN A 226 0.04 -7.69 -16.80
C GLN A 226 -0.03 -9.21 -16.69
N LYS A 227 1.12 -9.86 -16.45
CA LYS A 227 1.18 -11.32 -16.30
C LYS A 227 0.49 -11.78 -15.01
N SER A 228 0.57 -10.99 -13.95
CA SER A 228 0.01 -11.31 -12.64
C SER A 228 -1.44 -10.82 -12.49
N ASN A 229 -2.00 -10.24 -13.55
CA ASN A 229 -3.37 -9.76 -13.62
C ASN A 229 -3.75 -8.82 -12.47
N VAL A 230 -2.84 -7.92 -12.10
CA VAL A 230 -3.13 -6.85 -11.14
C VAL A 230 -3.98 -5.80 -11.84
N GLU A 231 -5.14 -5.47 -11.30
CA GLU A 231 -6.10 -4.58 -11.96
C GLU A 231 -6.35 -3.27 -11.20
N TYR A 232 -6.24 -3.30 -9.86
CA TYR A 232 -6.62 -2.16 -9.04
C TYR A 232 -5.65 -1.94 -7.88
N ILE A 233 -5.48 -0.65 -7.50
CA ILE A 233 -5.13 -0.27 -6.14
C ILE A 233 -6.46 -0.09 -5.41
N GLN A 234 -6.65 -0.80 -4.29
CA GLN A 234 -7.89 -0.72 -3.52
C GLN A 234 -7.59 -0.52 -2.04
N PHE A 235 -8.31 0.40 -1.41
CA PHE A 235 -8.15 0.62 0.02
C PHE A 235 -9.44 1.10 0.67
N TRP A 236 -9.56 0.79 1.97
CA TRP A 236 -10.54 1.39 2.86
C TRP A 236 -9.87 2.40 3.77
N ILE A 237 -10.39 3.61 3.78
CA ILE A 237 -9.90 4.71 4.62
C ILE A 237 -11.01 5.25 5.50
N LEU A 238 -10.65 5.60 6.76
CA LEU A 238 -11.58 6.27 7.66
C LEU A 238 -11.79 7.72 7.19
N ASP A 239 -13.04 8.08 6.95
CA ASP A 239 -13.44 9.44 6.62
C ASP A 239 -13.58 10.27 7.91
N ASN A 240 -12.53 10.97 8.25
CA ASN A 240 -12.48 11.90 9.37
C ASN A 240 -12.26 13.35 8.89
N PHE A 241 -12.55 13.62 7.63
CA PHE A 241 -12.25 14.89 6.98
C PHE A 241 -13.33 15.97 7.15
N SER A 242 -14.49 15.61 7.70
CA SER A 242 -15.69 16.46 7.63
C SER A 242 -15.80 17.54 8.72
N GLU A 243 -14.95 17.53 9.76
CA GLU A 243 -15.31 18.26 10.98
C GLU A 243 -14.83 19.72 11.05
N ASP A 244 -13.79 20.15 10.30
CA ASP A 244 -13.17 21.47 10.56
C ASP A 244 -12.73 22.32 9.37
N LEU A 245 -13.04 21.97 8.11
CA LEU A 245 -12.44 22.65 6.95
C LEU A 245 -13.43 23.32 6.01
N SER A 246 -13.07 24.53 5.53
CA SER A 246 -13.93 25.37 4.68
C SER A 246 -13.97 24.99 3.21
N ASP A 247 -12.99 24.22 2.73
CA ASP A 247 -12.81 23.93 1.31
C ASP A 247 -13.30 22.55 0.89
N ASP A 248 -13.82 22.45 -0.34
CA ASP A 248 -14.34 21.19 -0.90
C ASP A 248 -13.22 20.19 -1.21
N GLU A 249 -12.03 20.64 -1.62
CA GLU A 249 -10.84 19.83 -1.84
C GLU A 249 -9.84 20.02 -0.70
N LEU A 250 -9.50 18.93 -0.01
CA LEU A 250 -8.57 18.97 1.10
C LEU A 250 -7.12 18.74 0.67
N GLY A 251 -6.92 17.94 -0.38
CA GLY A 251 -5.62 17.53 -0.88
C GLY A 251 -5.73 16.31 -1.77
N GLU A 252 -4.60 15.71 -2.10
CA GLU A 252 -4.50 14.55 -2.97
C GLU A 252 -3.63 13.45 -2.35
N ILE A 253 -4.04 12.20 -2.55
CA ILE A 253 -3.18 11.03 -2.44
C ILE A 253 -2.73 10.68 -3.86
N VAL A 254 -1.42 10.69 -4.10
CA VAL A 254 -0.85 10.37 -5.41
C VAL A 254 -0.12 9.04 -5.32
N PHE A 255 -0.50 8.07 -6.16
CA PHE A 255 0.22 6.82 -6.30
C PHE A 255 1.07 6.80 -7.56
N HIS A 256 2.30 6.32 -7.43
CA HIS A 256 3.18 6.04 -8.56
C HIS A 256 3.47 4.55 -8.64
N LEU A 257 3.38 3.99 -9.84
CA LEU A 257 3.70 2.60 -10.12
C LEU A 257 4.73 2.51 -11.25
N GLY A 258 5.91 1.98 -10.98
CA GLY A 258 6.95 1.85 -12.00
C GLY A 258 8.37 1.75 -11.44
N ASN A 259 9.29 2.35 -12.17
CA ASN A 259 10.65 2.59 -11.72
C ASN A 259 10.70 3.95 -11.02
N ILE A 260 11.10 3.96 -9.77
CA ILE A 260 11.17 5.17 -8.94
C ILE A 260 12.63 5.28 -8.46
N SER A 261 13.18 6.48 -8.50
CA SER A 261 14.53 6.73 -8.02
C SER A 261 14.64 6.41 -6.54
N GLU A 262 15.67 5.68 -6.17
CA GLU A 262 16.05 5.41 -4.78
C GLU A 262 17.01 6.47 -4.21
N ASP A 263 17.45 7.43 -5.03
CA ASP A 263 18.28 8.57 -4.70
C ASP A 263 17.44 9.61 -3.92
N ILE A 264 17.36 9.43 -2.61
CA ILE A 264 16.51 10.22 -1.70
C ILE A 264 17.10 11.59 -1.48
N LEU A 265 18.42 11.63 -1.32
CA LEU A 265 19.25 12.84 -1.30
C LEU A 265 19.91 13.00 -2.67
N PRO A 266 19.28 13.69 -3.63
CA PRO A 266 19.66 13.62 -5.04
C PRO A 266 21.07 14.16 -5.29
N ASP A 267 22.07 13.35 -5.04
CA ASP A 267 23.49 13.62 -5.31
C ASP A 267 24.09 12.64 -6.33
N GLY A 268 23.33 11.62 -6.71
CA GLY A 268 23.72 10.59 -7.64
C GLY A 268 24.68 9.56 -7.07
N LYS A 269 24.85 9.53 -5.75
CA LYS A 269 25.65 8.58 -5.01
C LYS A 269 24.75 7.74 -4.12
N LYS A 270 25.11 6.48 -3.91
CA LYS A 270 24.35 5.59 -3.01
C LYS A 270 24.75 5.89 -1.56
N GLN A 271 23.78 6.39 -0.80
CA GLN A 271 23.92 6.58 0.64
C GLN A 271 23.67 5.25 1.36
N TYR A 272 24.50 4.91 2.33
CA TYR A 272 24.32 3.77 3.21
C TYR A 272 25.20 3.92 4.47
N GLU A 273 24.57 3.97 5.61
CA GLU A 273 25.18 4.29 6.91
C GLU A 273 26.25 3.29 7.31
N ASN A 274 26.06 2.01 7.05
CA ASN A 274 26.99 0.95 7.43
C ASN A 274 28.33 0.96 6.65
N GLY A 275 28.47 1.80 5.66
CA GLY A 275 29.69 1.98 4.89
C GLY A 275 30.53 3.18 5.33
N LEU A 276 30.03 3.99 6.28
CA LEU A 276 30.79 5.11 6.81
C LEU A 276 32.00 4.62 7.64
N PRO A 277 33.12 5.34 7.60
CA PRO A 277 34.32 4.96 8.33
C PRO A 277 34.07 5.05 9.84
N VAL A 278 34.48 4.03 10.56
CA VAL A 278 34.40 3.97 12.03
C VAL A 278 35.65 4.49 12.72
N ASP A 279 36.71 4.72 11.96
CA ASP A 279 37.96 5.34 12.36
C ASP A 279 38.23 6.62 11.54
N GLU A 280 39.30 7.31 11.78
CA GLU A 280 39.67 8.55 11.08
C GLU A 280 40.24 8.31 9.66
N SER A 281 39.90 7.21 9.01
CA SER A 281 40.32 6.93 7.64
C SER A 281 39.50 7.73 6.65
N ASP A 282 40.12 8.45 5.73
CA ASP A 282 39.48 9.28 4.68
C ASP A 282 38.81 8.42 3.59
N THR A 283 37.84 7.59 3.94
CA THR A 283 37.20 6.67 3.00
C THR A 283 35.77 7.07 2.65
N PHE A 284 35.36 8.29 2.92
CA PHE A 284 34.06 8.83 2.50
C PHE A 284 34.24 9.96 1.47
N GLN A 285 33.18 10.23 0.74
CA GLN A 285 33.06 11.39 -0.16
C GLN A 285 32.05 12.34 0.41
N SER A 286 32.27 13.65 0.31
CA SER A 286 31.30 14.64 0.70
C SER A 286 30.52 15.15 -0.50
N SER A 287 29.23 15.48 -0.28
CA SER A 287 28.33 16.17 -1.19
C SER A 287 27.73 17.39 -0.50
N VAL A 288 26.82 18.11 -1.14
CA VAL A 288 26.06 19.19 -0.49
C VAL A 288 25.09 18.67 0.57
N TRP A 289 24.79 17.38 0.52
CA TRP A 289 23.89 16.72 1.47
C TRP A 289 24.63 16.22 2.71
N GLY A 290 25.86 15.75 2.58
CA GLY A 290 26.62 15.18 3.67
C GLY A 290 27.69 14.20 3.21
N ASN A 291 27.90 13.13 3.96
CA ASN A 291 28.98 12.17 3.77
C ASN A 291 28.47 10.86 3.15
N THR A 292 29.08 10.45 2.05
CA THR A 292 28.77 9.21 1.34
C THR A 292 29.94 8.23 1.43
N PRO A 293 29.72 6.95 1.73
CA PRO A 293 30.75 5.94 1.69
C PRO A 293 31.45 5.85 0.33
N SER A 294 32.77 5.70 0.33
CA SER A 294 33.57 5.57 -0.90
C SER A 294 33.50 4.18 -1.51
N THR A 295 33.22 3.16 -0.70
CA THR A 295 33.17 1.75 -1.11
C THR A 295 31.80 1.18 -0.82
N GLN A 296 31.27 0.46 -1.79
CA GLN A 296 29.94 -0.17 -1.62
C GLN A 296 30.03 -1.38 -0.70
N SER A 297 29.21 -1.42 0.34
CA SER A 297 29.04 -2.59 1.20
C SER A 297 28.07 -3.60 0.57
N ILE A 298 28.36 -4.89 0.77
CA ILE A 298 27.47 -6.00 0.38
C ILE A 298 26.59 -6.41 1.57
N ILE A 299 26.97 -6.03 2.80
CA ILE A 299 26.26 -6.40 4.02
C ILE A 299 25.54 -5.18 4.56
N TYR A 300 24.22 -5.26 4.65
CA TYR A 300 23.37 -4.22 5.24
C TYR A 300 23.16 -4.48 6.73
N ALA A 301 24.19 -4.18 7.52
CA ALA A 301 24.13 -4.25 8.97
C ALA A 301 25.16 -3.29 9.57
N PHE A 302 24.81 -2.69 10.70
CA PHE A 302 25.75 -1.89 11.47
C PHE A 302 26.86 -2.73 12.10
N ASN A 303 27.95 -2.07 12.46
CA ASN A 303 29.00 -2.67 13.24
C ASN A 303 28.48 -3.14 14.61
N ASN A 304 28.94 -4.31 15.06
CA ASN A 304 28.52 -4.89 16.34
C ASN A 304 29.10 -4.16 17.55
N ILE A 305 30.13 -3.33 17.36
CA ILE A 305 30.74 -2.52 18.41
C ILE A 305 29.98 -1.22 18.51
N GLU A 306 29.36 -0.97 19.66
CA GLU A 306 28.48 0.17 19.88
C GLU A 306 29.09 1.52 19.55
N SER A 307 30.32 1.78 20.02
CA SER A 307 31.03 3.04 19.74
C SER A 307 31.34 3.26 18.26
N GLN A 308 31.42 2.20 17.49
CA GLN A 308 31.58 2.24 16.02
C GLN A 308 30.24 2.39 15.33
N ARG A 309 29.19 1.72 15.85
CA ARG A 309 27.84 1.89 15.35
C ARG A 309 27.37 3.34 15.44
N GLN A 310 27.62 4.03 16.53
CA GLN A 310 27.26 5.45 16.71
C GLN A 310 27.85 6.38 15.63
N LYS A 311 28.94 5.96 14.97
CA LYS A 311 29.52 6.70 13.83
C LYS A 311 28.91 6.29 12.49
N GLN A 312 28.04 5.32 12.47
CA GLN A 312 27.38 4.80 11.28
C GLN A 312 25.88 5.06 11.27
N ASP A 313 25.23 5.12 12.43
CA ASP A 313 23.79 5.35 12.59
C ASP A 313 23.49 6.85 12.58
N LEU A 314 23.61 7.47 11.40
CA LEU A 314 23.65 8.92 11.18
C LEU A 314 22.65 9.39 10.10
N GLY A 315 21.68 8.55 9.70
CA GLY A 315 20.73 8.88 8.64
C GLY A 315 21.33 8.82 7.22
N TYR A 316 20.54 9.23 6.24
CA TYR A 316 20.98 9.21 4.83
C TYR A 316 22.07 10.21 4.52
N ASP A 317 22.20 11.30 5.26
CA ASP A 317 23.23 12.31 5.01
C ASP A 317 24.59 11.97 5.63
N GLY A 318 24.64 10.97 6.51
CA GLY A 318 25.85 10.51 7.15
C GLY A 318 26.53 11.58 8.02
N LEU A 319 25.74 12.46 8.63
CA LEU A 319 26.16 13.51 9.55
C LEU A 319 25.51 13.29 10.92
N ASN A 320 26.17 13.67 11.98
CA ASN A 320 25.56 13.74 13.30
C ASN A 320 24.95 15.13 13.53
N ASP A 321 24.09 15.28 14.56
CA ASP A 321 23.36 16.53 14.86
C ASP A 321 24.27 17.78 14.90
N ASN A 322 25.50 17.66 15.41
CA ASN A 322 26.42 18.80 15.46
C ASN A 322 26.98 19.16 14.07
N GLU A 323 27.23 18.17 13.24
CA GLU A 323 27.69 18.38 11.86
C GLU A 323 26.57 18.92 10.99
N GLU A 324 25.34 18.43 11.19
CA GLU A 324 24.14 18.91 10.52
C GLU A 324 23.85 20.39 10.74
N LEU A 325 24.17 20.94 11.91
CA LEU A 325 24.01 22.38 12.17
C LEU A 325 24.70 23.27 11.15
N SER A 326 25.73 22.80 10.49
CA SER A 326 26.40 23.53 9.41
C SER A 326 25.63 23.51 8.10
N ASN A 327 24.89 22.44 7.84
CA ASN A 327 24.12 22.21 6.59
C ASN A 327 22.67 22.66 6.74
N TYR A 328 22.08 22.54 7.94
CA TYR A 328 20.69 22.82 8.26
C TYR A 328 20.54 23.98 9.26
N SER A 329 21.16 25.12 8.95
CA SER A 329 21.34 26.27 9.84
C SER A 329 20.07 26.89 10.45
N ASN A 330 18.88 26.54 9.97
CA ASN A 330 17.58 27.00 10.51
C ASN A 330 16.68 25.84 10.92
N GLY A 331 17.26 24.68 11.16
CA GLY A 331 16.57 23.50 11.68
C GLY A 331 16.36 23.56 13.21
N ASN A 332 15.81 22.48 13.76
CA ASN A 332 15.81 22.26 15.20
C ASN A 332 17.25 21.99 15.64
N PRO A 333 17.79 22.68 16.65
CA PRO A 333 19.19 22.46 17.08
C PRO A 333 19.46 21.04 17.60
N ASP A 334 18.44 20.36 18.10
CA ASP A 334 18.54 18.99 18.64
C ASP A 334 18.33 17.90 17.57
N ASP A 335 17.91 18.27 16.36
CA ASP A 335 17.63 17.38 15.22
C ASP A 335 17.54 18.24 13.96
N PRO A 336 18.67 18.75 13.47
CA PRO A 336 18.69 19.74 12.38
C PRO A 336 18.22 19.19 11.03
N ALA A 337 18.54 17.93 10.71
CA ALA A 337 18.09 17.27 9.49
C ALA A 337 16.66 16.72 9.59
N GLY A 338 16.12 16.56 10.81
CA GLY A 338 14.78 16.04 11.05
C GLY A 338 14.67 14.51 10.86
N ASP A 339 15.76 13.79 11.02
CA ASP A 339 15.87 12.35 10.76
C ASP A 339 16.10 11.49 12.01
N ASN A 340 16.21 12.12 13.20
CA ASN A 340 16.33 11.40 14.45
C ASN A 340 15.13 10.52 14.75
N TYR A 341 15.40 9.21 14.94
CA TYR A 341 14.38 8.25 15.33
C TYR A 341 14.03 8.35 16.80
N GLU A 342 12.72 8.35 17.11
CA GLU A 342 12.23 8.33 18.47
C GLU A 342 11.22 7.20 18.68
N TYR A 343 11.52 6.33 19.64
CA TYR A 343 10.60 5.24 19.98
C TYR A 343 9.34 5.76 20.68
N TYR A 344 8.16 5.39 20.17
CA TYR A 344 6.87 5.94 20.62
C TYR A 344 6.56 5.76 22.12
N LEU A 345 7.12 4.76 22.80
CA LEU A 345 6.95 4.59 24.24
C LEU A 345 7.87 5.48 25.08
N GLN A 346 8.92 6.04 24.50
CA GLN A 346 9.83 6.97 25.19
C GLN A 346 9.35 8.42 25.11
N ARG A 347 8.52 8.75 24.13
CA ARG A 347 7.85 10.06 24.06
C ARG A 347 6.63 10.12 24.97
N SER A 348 6.24 11.34 25.34
CA SER A 348 5.03 11.65 26.09
C SER A 348 4.00 12.38 25.23
N GLY A 349 2.78 12.52 25.74
CA GLY A 349 1.69 13.22 25.08
C GLY A 349 0.80 12.31 24.23
N SER A 350 0.09 12.89 23.27
CA SER A 350 -0.88 12.19 22.42
C SER A 350 -0.24 11.08 21.59
N ILE A 351 -1.03 10.11 21.14
CA ILE A 351 -0.56 9.02 20.28
C ILE A 351 0.10 9.58 19.02
N LEU A 352 -0.49 10.58 18.38
CA LEU A 352 0.08 11.21 17.20
C LEU A 352 1.47 11.81 17.48
N ASN A 353 1.61 12.49 18.63
CA ASN A 353 2.89 13.07 19.03
C ASN A 353 3.95 12.00 19.28
N ARG A 354 3.56 10.88 19.87
CA ARG A 354 4.46 9.74 20.13
C ARG A 354 4.99 9.09 18.87
N TYR A 355 4.17 9.02 17.81
CA TYR A 355 4.58 8.44 16.52
C TYR A 355 5.19 9.46 15.55
N LYS A 356 5.34 10.71 15.92
CA LYS A 356 5.75 11.78 15.01
C LYS A 356 7.13 11.56 14.38
N ASN A 357 8.08 11.03 15.14
CA ASN A 357 9.43 10.69 14.69
C ASN A 357 9.69 9.17 14.63
N TYR A 358 8.61 8.38 14.59
CA TYR A 358 8.67 6.93 14.47
C TYR A 358 8.46 6.52 13.01
N ASN A 359 9.52 6.46 12.24
CA ASN A 359 9.47 6.08 10.84
C ASN A 359 10.24 4.78 10.54
N GLY A 360 10.34 3.90 11.53
CA GLY A 360 11.02 2.61 11.39
C GLY A 360 12.52 2.70 11.57
N THR A 361 13.26 2.80 10.49
CA THR A 361 14.73 2.64 10.50
C THR A 361 15.47 3.93 10.18
N GLN A 362 14.97 5.08 10.58
CA GLN A 362 15.67 6.34 10.32
C GLN A 362 16.79 6.61 11.32
N GLY A 363 17.75 7.42 10.91
CA GLY A 363 19.01 7.69 11.52
C GLY A 363 19.03 8.08 13.00
N ASN A 364 20.21 8.06 13.60
CA ASN A 364 20.44 8.34 15.01
C ASN A 364 19.56 7.52 15.96
N SER A 365 19.21 6.29 15.57
CA SER A 365 18.40 5.42 16.40
C SER A 365 19.13 5.02 17.69
N PRO A 366 18.44 4.95 18.85
CA PRO A 366 19.11 4.63 20.09
C PRO A 366 19.76 3.26 20.05
N THR A 367 20.99 3.18 20.47
CA THR A 367 21.72 1.92 20.66
C THR A 367 21.18 1.17 21.88
N GLN A 368 21.11 -0.16 21.83
CA GLN A 368 20.58 -0.98 22.93
C GLN A 368 21.58 -1.10 24.09
N THR A 369 21.92 -0.02 24.78
CA THR A 369 22.82 -0.07 25.93
C THR A 369 22.11 -0.20 27.27
N THR A 370 20.83 0.12 27.34
CA THR A 370 20.07 0.03 28.59
C THR A 370 18.76 -0.71 28.41
N PRO A 371 18.25 -1.44 29.43
CA PRO A 371 16.98 -2.16 29.36
C PRO A 371 15.77 -1.30 28.98
N ASN A 372 15.89 0.02 29.10
CA ASN A 372 14.82 0.98 28.83
C ASN A 372 14.90 1.62 27.43
N GLN A 373 15.99 1.41 26.70
CA GLN A 373 16.13 1.88 25.33
C GLN A 373 15.63 0.82 24.34
N ARG A 374 14.31 0.77 24.19
CA ARG A 374 13.67 -0.08 23.18
C ARG A 374 13.51 0.70 21.89
N GLY A 375 13.44 -0.03 20.77
CA GLY A 375 13.16 0.55 19.47
C GLY A 375 14.39 0.90 18.65
N SER A 376 15.59 0.51 19.09
CA SER A 376 16.77 0.60 18.20
C SER A 376 16.59 -0.32 16.99
N THR A 377 17.03 0.16 15.83
CA THR A 377 17.15 -0.67 14.64
C THR A 377 18.59 -1.25 14.53
N ASN A 378 18.70 -2.44 13.95
CA ASN A 378 19.98 -3.02 13.55
C ASN A 378 20.21 -2.86 12.05
N LEU A 379 19.27 -2.26 11.34
CA LEU A 379 19.33 -2.09 9.90
C LEU A 379 19.71 -0.62 9.60
N PRO A 380 20.79 -0.42 8.84
CA PRO A 380 21.17 0.91 8.40
C PRO A 380 20.16 1.48 7.41
N ASP A 381 20.09 2.79 7.32
CA ASP A 381 19.42 3.45 6.21
C ASP A 381 20.26 3.31 4.94
N VAL A 382 19.61 2.90 3.85
CA VAL A 382 20.28 2.59 2.60
C VAL A 382 19.40 3.02 1.42
N GLU A 383 19.98 3.70 0.45
CA GLU A 383 19.33 4.04 -0.83
C GLU A 383 19.34 2.84 -1.79
N ASP A 384 18.80 1.73 -1.30
CA ASP A 384 18.64 0.46 -1.99
C ASP A 384 17.47 -0.31 -1.35
N VAL A 385 16.24 0.15 -1.61
CA VAL A 385 15.02 -0.36 -0.99
C VAL A 385 14.69 -1.77 -1.45
N ASN A 386 15.12 -2.11 -2.65
CA ASN A 386 14.91 -3.43 -3.23
C ASN A 386 15.98 -4.46 -2.83
N ASN A 387 17.09 -4.01 -2.22
CA ASN A 387 18.26 -4.81 -1.79
C ASN A 387 18.93 -5.56 -2.96
N ASP A 388 19.07 -4.90 -4.11
CA ASP A 388 19.77 -5.47 -5.26
C ASP A 388 21.25 -5.01 -5.37
N ASN A 389 21.75 -4.30 -4.36
CA ASN A 389 23.09 -3.70 -4.24
C ASN A 389 23.34 -2.55 -5.20
N THR A 390 22.33 -2.08 -5.91
CA THR A 390 22.42 -0.92 -6.80
C THR A 390 21.41 0.14 -6.37
N MET A 391 21.66 1.39 -6.69
CA MET A 391 20.70 2.47 -6.51
C MET A 391 20.01 2.75 -7.85
N ASN A 392 18.71 2.55 -7.93
CA ASN A 392 17.96 2.97 -9.11
C ASN A 392 17.86 4.49 -9.14
N ARG A 393 18.20 5.11 -10.26
CA ARG A 393 18.12 6.56 -10.48
C ARG A 393 17.09 6.95 -11.54
N ILE A 394 16.34 5.98 -12.05
CA ILE A 394 15.39 6.18 -13.12
C ILE A 394 14.02 6.47 -12.50
N ASN A 395 13.43 7.59 -12.90
CA ASN A 395 12.03 7.88 -12.68
C ASN A 395 11.25 7.63 -13.97
N SER A 396 10.51 6.52 -14.03
CA SER A 396 9.63 6.19 -15.16
C SER A 396 8.45 5.41 -14.60
N TYR A 397 7.31 6.06 -14.42
CA TYR A 397 6.18 5.50 -13.69
C TYR A 397 4.84 6.04 -14.18
N PHE A 398 3.77 5.32 -13.86
CA PHE A 398 2.40 5.80 -13.95
C PHE A 398 2.05 6.56 -12.69
N GLU A 399 1.46 7.73 -12.84
CA GLU A 399 0.95 8.56 -11.76
C GLU A 399 -0.57 8.51 -11.72
N TYR A 400 -1.14 8.29 -10.53
CA TYR A 400 -2.58 8.27 -10.27
C TYR A 400 -2.89 9.28 -9.17
N ARG A 401 -3.69 10.30 -9.48
CA ARG A 401 -4.08 11.38 -8.57
C ARG A 401 -5.47 11.12 -8.02
N ILE A 402 -5.57 10.96 -6.71
CA ILE A 402 -6.81 10.67 -6.01
C ILE A 402 -7.17 11.87 -5.15
N PRO A 403 -8.16 12.68 -5.56
CA PRO A 403 -8.58 13.83 -4.77
C PRO A 403 -9.26 13.36 -3.48
N ILE A 404 -8.89 13.98 -2.37
CA ILE A 404 -9.56 13.83 -1.08
C ILE A 404 -10.38 15.08 -0.85
N ARG A 405 -11.69 14.91 -0.65
CA ARG A 405 -12.66 15.99 -0.48
C ARG A 405 -13.25 15.95 0.92
N ARG A 406 -13.81 17.06 1.35
CA ARG A 406 -14.48 17.18 2.65
C ARG A 406 -15.65 16.21 2.77
N TYR A 407 -16.48 16.12 1.73
CA TYR A 407 -17.61 15.19 1.63
C TYR A 407 -17.42 14.28 0.44
N ASN A 408 -16.60 13.25 0.63
CA ASN A 408 -16.38 12.28 -0.42
C ASN A 408 -17.64 11.43 -0.63
N THR A 409 -18.17 11.41 -1.84
CA THR A 409 -19.30 10.61 -2.26
C THR A 409 -19.00 9.93 -3.59
N LYS A 410 -19.76 8.88 -3.93
CA LYS A 410 -19.65 8.23 -5.24
C LYS A 410 -19.95 9.17 -6.42
N GLN A 411 -20.66 10.27 -6.18
CA GLN A 411 -21.03 11.25 -7.20
C GLN A 411 -19.90 12.26 -7.48
N ASN A 412 -19.18 12.68 -6.45
CA ASN A 412 -18.13 13.72 -6.59
C ASN A 412 -16.71 13.19 -6.66
N ASN A 413 -16.50 11.89 -6.40
CA ASN A 413 -15.20 11.25 -6.49
C ASN A 413 -15.31 9.91 -7.25
N PRO A 414 -14.73 9.82 -8.46
CA PRO A 414 -14.92 8.66 -9.33
C PRO A 414 -14.28 7.37 -8.81
N PHE A 415 -13.37 7.49 -7.85
CA PHE A 415 -12.66 6.34 -7.29
C PHE A 415 -13.36 5.70 -6.10
N ILE A 416 -14.44 6.31 -5.58
CA ILE A 416 -15.19 5.72 -4.46
C ILE A 416 -16.11 4.62 -4.98
N SER A 417 -15.79 3.39 -4.61
CA SER A 417 -16.58 2.19 -4.97
C SER A 417 -17.65 1.85 -3.92
N ASP A 418 -17.35 2.05 -2.63
CA ASP A 418 -18.29 1.76 -1.56
C ASP A 418 -18.12 2.73 -0.38
N VAL A 419 -19.18 2.83 0.44
CA VAL A 419 -19.24 3.65 1.65
C VAL A 419 -19.89 2.83 2.75
N ARG A 420 -19.27 2.79 3.94
CA ARG A 420 -19.81 2.14 5.13
C ARG A 420 -20.00 3.17 6.23
N GLU A 421 -21.21 3.24 6.76
CA GLU A 421 -21.57 4.14 7.84
C GLU A 421 -22.04 3.35 9.06
N ASN A 422 -21.50 3.67 10.21
CA ASN A 422 -21.89 3.09 11.49
C ASN A 422 -22.25 4.22 12.45
N THR A 423 -23.41 4.14 13.06
CA THR A 423 -23.95 5.19 13.92
C THR A 423 -23.70 4.98 15.42
N ASN A 424 -23.19 3.80 15.81
CA ASN A 424 -23.06 3.39 17.21
C ASN A 424 -21.71 2.71 17.51
N VAL A 425 -20.60 3.36 17.13
CA VAL A 425 -19.28 2.85 17.47
C VAL A 425 -18.99 3.17 18.92
N GLN A 426 -18.80 2.14 19.75
CA GLN A 426 -18.47 2.28 21.15
C GLN A 426 -17.03 2.72 21.33
N LEU A 427 -16.80 3.76 22.12
CA LEU A 427 -15.49 4.33 22.40
C LEU A 427 -14.97 3.91 23.77
N ALA A 428 -13.66 4.01 23.96
CA ALA A 428 -12.98 3.61 25.21
C ALA A 428 -13.38 4.47 26.42
N ASN A 429 -13.84 5.71 26.20
CA ASN A 429 -14.32 6.60 27.25
C ASN A 429 -15.80 6.38 27.61
N GLY A 430 -16.45 5.36 27.02
CA GLY A 430 -17.86 5.02 27.27
C GLY A 430 -18.86 5.80 26.42
N SER A 431 -18.43 6.76 25.61
CA SER A 431 -19.30 7.44 24.64
C SER A 431 -19.46 6.63 23.34
N THR A 432 -20.35 7.08 22.48
CA THR A 432 -20.53 6.55 21.13
C THR A 432 -20.19 7.59 20.08
N THR A 433 -19.75 7.16 18.92
CA THR A 433 -19.52 8.02 17.76
C THR A 433 -20.10 7.37 16.50
N SER A 434 -20.25 8.16 15.46
CA SER A 434 -20.45 7.64 14.11
C SER A 434 -19.10 7.49 13.42
N SER A 435 -18.94 6.48 12.60
CA SER A 435 -17.80 6.31 11.72
C SER A 435 -18.25 6.12 10.28
N ARG A 436 -17.49 6.68 9.38
CA ARG A 436 -17.69 6.55 7.94
C ARG A 436 -16.41 6.06 7.30
N TRP A 437 -16.52 4.97 6.55
CA TRP A 437 -15.42 4.35 5.83
C TRP A 437 -15.66 4.45 4.34
N LEU A 438 -14.63 4.83 3.61
CA LEU A 438 -14.65 4.99 2.16
C LEU A 438 -13.78 3.92 1.51
N GLN A 439 -14.34 3.18 0.57
CA GLN A 439 -13.58 2.28 -0.29
C GLN A 439 -13.20 3.01 -1.57
N PHE A 440 -11.89 3.14 -1.79
CA PHE A 440 -11.34 3.60 -3.05
C PHE A 440 -10.92 2.40 -3.89
N LYS A 441 -11.22 2.48 -5.18
CA LYS A 441 -10.83 1.48 -6.17
C LYS A 441 -10.29 2.21 -7.40
N ILE A 442 -8.98 2.13 -7.60
CA ILE A 442 -8.24 2.88 -8.61
C ILE A 442 -7.79 1.88 -9.69
N PRO A 443 -8.38 1.89 -10.89
CA PRO A 443 -7.91 1.09 -12.02
C PRO A 443 -6.47 1.46 -12.36
N ILE A 444 -5.61 0.46 -12.63
CA ILE A 444 -4.21 0.76 -12.96
C ILE A 444 -3.92 0.76 -14.46
N PHE A 445 -4.86 0.31 -15.28
CA PHE A 445 -4.68 0.25 -16.74
C PHE A 445 -4.84 1.65 -17.37
N PRO A 446 -3.86 2.10 -18.16
CA PRO A 446 -3.90 3.42 -18.81
C PRO A 446 -5.15 3.66 -19.67
N GLU A 447 -5.69 2.60 -20.28
CA GLU A 447 -6.87 2.67 -21.15
C GLU A 447 -8.13 3.15 -20.43
N TYR A 448 -8.17 3.04 -19.12
CA TYR A 448 -9.26 3.58 -18.32
C TYR A 448 -9.26 5.11 -18.29
N TYR A 449 -8.10 5.73 -18.45
CA TYR A 449 -7.90 7.16 -18.29
C TYR A 449 -7.74 7.88 -19.65
N GLU A 450 -6.98 7.30 -20.57
CA GLU A 450 -6.62 7.91 -21.82
C GLU A 450 -7.82 8.12 -22.74
N GLY A 451 -8.04 9.36 -23.17
CA GLY A 451 -9.19 9.72 -24.01
C GLY A 451 -10.54 9.73 -23.28
N THR A 452 -10.55 9.67 -21.97
CA THR A 452 -11.76 9.69 -21.12
C THR A 452 -11.82 10.96 -20.26
N ASN A 453 -12.96 11.16 -19.57
CA ASN A 453 -13.12 12.25 -18.60
C ASN A 453 -12.23 12.08 -17.33
N PHE A 454 -11.52 10.96 -17.20
CA PHE A 454 -10.63 10.67 -16.08
C PHE A 454 -9.17 10.98 -16.39
N SER A 455 -8.85 11.50 -17.57
CA SER A 455 -7.47 11.81 -18.00
C SER A 455 -6.73 12.74 -17.04
N ASN A 456 -7.43 13.64 -16.35
CA ASN A 456 -6.82 14.57 -15.39
C ASN A 456 -6.26 13.88 -14.13
N TYR A 457 -6.66 12.64 -13.86
CA TYR A 457 -6.23 11.86 -12.69
C TYR A 457 -5.07 10.92 -12.99
N PHE A 458 -4.53 10.95 -14.20
CA PHE A 458 -3.53 10.01 -14.64
C PHE A 458 -2.46 10.67 -15.50
N GLU A 459 -1.22 10.23 -15.34
CA GLU A 459 -0.10 10.68 -16.17
C GLU A 459 0.92 9.55 -16.37
N ARG A 460 1.52 9.51 -17.58
CA ARG A 460 2.71 8.70 -17.88
C ARG A 460 3.95 9.56 -17.72
N VAL A 461 4.73 9.29 -16.71
CA VAL A 461 5.95 10.03 -16.42
C VAL A 461 7.15 9.37 -17.11
N ASN A 462 7.95 10.17 -17.82
CA ASN A 462 9.19 9.76 -18.49
C ASN A 462 9.05 8.50 -19.37
N GLY A 463 7.93 8.43 -20.13
CA GLY A 463 7.80 7.46 -21.21
C GLY A 463 7.56 6.02 -20.80
N ILE A 464 7.03 5.76 -19.59
CA ILE A 464 6.58 4.41 -19.25
C ILE A 464 5.50 3.94 -20.22
N SER A 465 5.68 2.75 -20.78
CA SER A 465 4.80 2.23 -21.84
C SER A 465 3.80 1.20 -21.35
N ASP A 466 4.21 0.34 -20.43
CA ASP A 466 3.43 -0.82 -20.00
C ASP A 466 3.64 -1.18 -18.51
N LEU A 467 2.81 -2.10 -18.03
CA LEU A 467 2.81 -2.58 -16.64
C LEU A 467 3.66 -3.85 -16.43
N LYS A 468 4.66 -4.10 -17.30
CA LYS A 468 5.50 -5.32 -17.22
C LYS A 468 6.67 -5.21 -16.27
N SER A 469 7.08 -3.98 -15.91
CA SER A 469 8.24 -3.74 -15.05
C SER A 469 7.91 -2.70 -13.97
N ILE A 470 7.04 -3.08 -13.04
CA ILE A 470 6.66 -2.27 -11.89
C ILE A 470 7.51 -2.71 -10.70
N ARG A 471 8.61 -2.00 -10.44
CA ARG A 471 9.52 -2.36 -9.36
C ARG A 471 9.11 -1.78 -8.03
N PHE A 472 8.52 -0.58 -8.04
CA PHE A 472 8.18 0.17 -6.86
C PHE A 472 6.76 0.69 -6.91
N ILE A 473 6.18 0.89 -5.73
CA ILE A 473 5.02 1.73 -5.50
C ILE A 473 5.42 2.87 -4.58
N ARG A 474 4.99 4.09 -4.90
CA ARG A 474 5.15 5.28 -4.07
C ARG A 474 3.79 5.89 -3.79
N MET A 475 3.60 6.34 -2.56
CA MET A 475 2.43 7.10 -2.14
C MET A 475 2.90 8.48 -1.66
N VAL A 476 2.30 9.52 -2.19
CA VAL A 476 2.62 10.92 -1.90
C VAL A 476 1.37 11.65 -1.45
N LEU A 477 1.49 12.50 -0.45
CA LEU A 477 0.46 13.40 0.04
C LEU A 477 0.86 14.82 -0.31
N LYS A 478 -0.05 15.59 -0.91
CA LYS A 478 0.16 17.02 -1.21
C LYS A 478 -1.14 17.80 -1.19
N GLY A 479 -1.05 19.11 -1.13
CA GLY A 479 -2.19 20.01 -1.23
C GLY A 479 -3.00 20.17 0.05
N PHE A 480 -2.75 19.37 1.09
CA PHE A 480 -3.42 19.49 2.37
C PHE A 480 -2.99 20.77 3.09
N GLN A 481 -3.97 21.51 3.64
CA GLN A 481 -3.74 22.78 4.33
C GLN A 481 -3.43 22.63 5.82
N SER A 482 -3.84 21.52 6.41
CA SER A 482 -3.71 21.25 7.84
C SER A 482 -3.21 19.84 8.10
N GLN A 483 -2.78 19.59 9.34
CA GLN A 483 -2.41 18.26 9.79
C GLN A 483 -3.54 17.27 9.48
N THR A 484 -3.21 16.21 8.75
CA THR A 484 -4.18 15.22 8.31
C THR A 484 -3.69 13.82 8.64
N THR A 485 -4.56 13.01 9.25
CA THR A 485 -4.29 11.61 9.56
C THR A 485 -5.15 10.71 8.68
N LEU A 486 -4.50 9.91 7.85
CA LEU A 486 -5.13 8.91 6.98
C LEU A 486 -4.99 7.54 7.64
N ARG A 487 -6.10 6.84 7.85
CA ARG A 487 -6.11 5.52 8.47
C ARG A 487 -6.58 4.47 7.48
N PHE A 488 -5.66 3.68 6.96
CA PHE A 488 -5.94 2.64 5.99
C PHE A 488 -6.26 1.32 6.70
N ALA A 489 -7.50 0.90 6.69
CA ALA A 489 -7.89 -0.42 7.20
C ALA A 489 -7.48 -1.55 6.23
N THR A 490 -7.49 -1.25 4.93
CA THR A 490 -6.85 -2.07 3.89
C THR A 490 -6.09 -1.16 2.93
N LEU A 491 -5.05 -1.69 2.33
CA LEU A 491 -4.32 -1.08 1.22
C LEU A 491 -3.74 -2.23 0.39
N ASP A 492 -4.39 -2.54 -0.71
CA ASP A 492 -4.16 -3.77 -1.44
C ASP A 492 -3.94 -3.52 -2.94
N LEU A 493 -3.07 -4.30 -3.56
CA LEU A 493 -3.08 -4.52 -5.00
C LEU A 493 -3.95 -5.74 -5.29
N ILE A 494 -5.03 -5.53 -6.02
CA ILE A 494 -6.01 -6.57 -6.34
C ILE A 494 -5.62 -7.26 -7.65
N LYS A 495 -5.53 -8.58 -7.58
CA LYS A 495 -5.30 -9.47 -8.72
C LYS A 495 -6.59 -10.21 -9.03
N THR A 496 -6.87 -10.41 -10.31
CA THR A 496 -7.94 -11.31 -10.75
C THR A 496 -7.34 -12.60 -11.29
N ASP A 497 -8.01 -13.73 -11.11
CA ASP A 497 -7.50 -15.02 -11.57
C ASP A 497 -7.69 -15.22 -13.08
N TRP A 498 -8.50 -14.38 -13.72
CA TRP A 498 -8.80 -14.46 -15.15
C TRP A 498 -7.97 -13.46 -15.95
N LYS A 499 -7.32 -13.95 -16.97
CA LYS A 499 -6.67 -13.09 -17.98
C LYS A 499 -7.73 -12.45 -18.88
N ARG A 500 -7.64 -11.14 -19.03
CA ARG A 500 -8.32 -10.42 -20.12
C ARG A 500 -7.75 -10.80 -21.48
#